data_9f22f1ef3a29884867efe5824e34c0ae
#
_entry.id   9f22f1ef3a29884867efe5824e34c0ae
#
_cell.length_a   1.000
_cell.length_b   1.000
_cell.length_c   1.000
_cell.angle_alpha   90.00
_cell.angle_beta   90.00
_cell.angle_gamma   90.00
#
_symmetry.space_group_name_H-M   'P 1'
#
loop_
_entity.id
_entity.type
_entity.pdbx_description
1 polymer ?
#
loop_
_entity_poly.entity_id
_entity_poly.type
_entity_poly.pdbx_seq_one_letter_code
_entity_poly.pdbx_strand_id
1 'polypeptide(L)'
;STEDLVGERRILALESWDGTDRQAIQEEIDRLIHQERLDYLELPPSDYVPTPAEIELANRGGSTHVPPNQLAHGPWGELLVRTDRVVKMWRGGRIESYRALVIGGNLRGCGGFGIGKAFEPEDAVEIACRMARRNIFFVDRYRNRSITRDLVGRQNSCKVYLRTSNNGLRGNPLACEILKLMGITNAVCKAHGSRSHLNVVRATFKALLTHESLEEIALKRGVRL
;
A
#
# COMPACT_ATOMS: atom_id res chain seq x y z
N SER A 1 -6.05 -18.54 18.66
CA SER A 1 -5.98 -18.22 17.23
C SER A 1 -6.46 -19.43 16.44
N THR A 2 -6.97 -19.26 15.21
CA THR A 2 -7.47 -20.36 14.38
C THR A 2 -6.35 -21.32 13.94
N GLU A 3 -5.11 -20.85 13.90
CA GLU A 3 -3.93 -21.67 13.60
C GLU A 3 -3.56 -22.61 14.76
N ASP A 4 -3.74 -22.17 15.99
CA ASP A 4 -3.50 -22.98 17.18
C ASP A 4 -4.51 -24.13 17.28
N LEU A 5 -5.78 -23.87 16.93
CA LEU A 5 -6.86 -24.88 16.92
C LEU A 5 -6.65 -25.97 15.84
N VAL A 6 -6.08 -25.60 14.70
CA VAL A 6 -5.73 -26.57 13.64
C VAL A 6 -4.54 -27.43 14.08
N GLY A 7 -3.55 -26.82 14.75
CA GLY A 7 -2.41 -27.54 15.34
C GLY A 7 -2.83 -28.51 16.43
N GLU A 8 -3.70 -28.09 17.36
CA GLU A 8 -4.21 -28.95 18.44
C GLU A 8 -5.06 -30.11 17.94
N ARG A 9 -5.89 -29.90 16.92
CA ARG A 9 -6.66 -30.99 16.28
C ARG A 9 -5.78 -32.01 15.60
N ARG A 10 -4.66 -31.58 14.98
CA ARG A 10 -3.66 -32.48 14.41
C ARG A 10 -2.96 -33.33 15.47
N ILE A 11 -2.63 -32.75 16.62
CA ILE A 11 -1.97 -33.47 17.73
C ILE A 11 -2.95 -34.47 18.35
N LEU A 12 -4.20 -34.10 18.60
CA LEU A 12 -5.23 -35.00 19.15
C LEU A 12 -5.56 -36.14 18.19
N ALA A 13 -5.58 -35.92 16.89
CA ALA A 13 -5.77 -36.97 15.89
C ALA A 13 -4.59 -37.95 15.86
N LEU A 14 -3.39 -37.50 16.09
CA LEU A 14 -2.19 -38.36 16.15
C LEU A 14 -2.08 -39.13 17.45
N GLU A 15 -2.56 -38.58 18.57
CA GLU A 15 -2.57 -39.27 19.87
C GLU A 15 -3.68 -40.37 20.02
N SER A 16 -4.77 -40.28 19.22
CA SER A 16 -5.87 -41.26 19.23
C SER A 16 -5.65 -42.48 18.31
N TRP A 17 -4.53 -42.58 17.60
CA TRP A 17 -4.27 -43.62 16.65
C TRP A 17 -3.29 -44.66 17.19
N ASP A 18 -3.78 -45.86 17.32
CA ASP A 18 -2.97 -47.08 17.60
C ASP A 18 -2.12 -47.42 16.35
N GLY A 19 -0.91 -46.97 16.29
CA GLY A 19 0.10 -46.91 15.25
C GLY A 19 0.28 -48.07 14.25
N THR A 20 -0.77 -48.73 13.77
CA THR A 20 -0.67 -49.93 12.94
C THR A 20 -0.86 -49.74 11.45
N ASP A 21 -1.43 -48.60 10.96
CA ASP A 21 -1.63 -48.40 9.52
C ASP A 21 -1.06 -47.07 9.01
N ARG A 22 0.20 -47.10 8.56
CA ARG A 22 0.84 -45.95 7.89
C ARG A 22 0.09 -45.46 6.66
N GLN A 23 -0.62 -46.35 5.96
CA GLN A 23 -1.39 -45.99 4.77
C GLN A 23 -2.63 -45.17 5.13
N ALA A 24 -3.37 -45.54 6.19
CA ALA A 24 -4.53 -44.79 6.66
C ALA A 24 -4.13 -43.40 7.19
N ILE A 25 -2.96 -43.28 7.85
CA ILE A 25 -2.41 -41.99 8.28
C ILE A 25 -2.09 -41.09 7.07
N GLN A 26 -1.49 -41.66 6.03
CA GLN A 26 -1.17 -40.91 4.82
C GLN A 26 -2.42 -40.43 4.09
N GLU A 27 -3.44 -41.30 3.99
CA GLU A 27 -4.72 -40.93 3.38
C GLU A 27 -5.44 -39.80 4.13
N GLU A 28 -5.39 -39.81 5.47
CA GLU A 28 -6.00 -38.76 6.29
C GLU A 28 -5.21 -37.44 6.21
N ILE A 29 -3.89 -37.50 6.17
CA ILE A 29 -3.02 -36.33 5.91
C ILE A 29 -3.33 -35.74 4.53
N ASP A 30 -3.44 -36.58 3.49
CA ASP A 30 -3.73 -36.13 2.13
C ASP A 30 -5.16 -35.56 2.04
N ARG A 31 -6.12 -36.12 2.81
CA ARG A 31 -7.47 -35.58 2.92
C ARG A 31 -7.50 -34.21 3.59
N LEU A 32 -6.75 -34.02 4.69
CA LEU A 32 -6.63 -32.73 5.39
C LEU A 32 -5.93 -31.68 4.54
N ILE A 33 -4.86 -32.07 3.83
CA ILE A 33 -4.16 -31.18 2.88
C ILE A 33 -5.09 -30.79 1.72
N HIS A 34 -5.93 -31.72 1.27
CA HIS A 34 -6.88 -31.44 0.18
C HIS A 34 -8.00 -30.51 0.65
N GLN A 35 -8.45 -30.65 1.88
CA GLN A 35 -9.47 -29.79 2.51
C GLN A 35 -8.91 -28.37 2.74
N GLU A 36 -7.70 -28.24 3.27
CA GLU A 36 -7.00 -26.94 3.35
C GLU A 36 -6.79 -26.30 1.97
N ARG A 37 -6.49 -27.08 0.92
CA ARG A 37 -6.40 -26.57 -0.44
C ARG A 37 -7.74 -26.10 -1.00
N LEU A 38 -8.84 -26.72 -0.65
CA LEU A 38 -10.17 -26.28 -1.04
C LEU A 38 -10.55 -24.97 -0.35
N ASP A 39 -10.19 -24.80 0.93
CA ASP A 39 -10.41 -23.55 1.66
C ASP A 39 -9.56 -22.40 1.06
N TYR A 40 -8.39 -22.69 0.51
CA TYR A 40 -7.58 -21.72 -0.25
C TYR A 40 -8.10 -21.46 -1.67
N LEU A 41 -8.83 -22.41 -2.28
CA LEU A 41 -9.43 -22.26 -3.61
C LEU A 41 -10.72 -21.43 -3.59
N GLU A 42 -11.33 -21.22 -2.43
CA GLU A 42 -12.44 -20.27 -2.24
C GLU A 42 -11.97 -18.81 -2.15
N LEU A 43 -10.64 -18.57 -2.12
CA LEU A 43 -10.13 -17.22 -2.30
C LEU A 43 -10.43 -16.77 -3.73
N PRO A 44 -10.96 -15.55 -3.92
CA PRO A 44 -11.23 -15.03 -5.25
C PRO A 44 -9.94 -15.07 -6.08
N PRO A 45 -10.01 -15.44 -7.37
CA PRO A 45 -8.84 -15.52 -8.24
C PRO A 45 -8.06 -14.20 -8.20
N SER A 46 -6.74 -14.27 -8.44
CA SER A 46 -5.84 -13.10 -8.40
C SER A 46 -6.28 -11.94 -9.31
N ASP A 47 -7.12 -12.23 -10.30
CA ASP A 47 -7.69 -11.26 -11.23
C ASP A 47 -9.06 -10.71 -10.77
N TYR A 48 -9.48 -11.03 -9.53
CA TYR A 48 -10.73 -10.53 -8.97
C TYR A 48 -10.67 -9.00 -8.78
N VAL A 49 -11.43 -8.31 -9.60
CA VAL A 49 -11.68 -6.87 -9.45
C VAL A 49 -12.89 -6.71 -8.52
N PRO A 50 -12.68 -6.23 -7.27
CA PRO A 50 -13.79 -6.07 -6.34
C PRO A 50 -14.82 -5.11 -6.93
N THR A 51 -16.09 -5.48 -6.84
CA THR A 51 -17.20 -4.64 -7.30
C THR A 51 -17.24 -3.34 -6.48
N PRO A 52 -17.79 -2.24 -7.03
CA PRO A 52 -17.92 -0.98 -6.29
C PRO A 52 -18.66 -1.14 -4.95
N ALA A 53 -19.62 -2.07 -4.87
CA ALA A 53 -20.37 -2.40 -3.65
C ALA A 53 -19.47 -3.07 -2.59
N GLU A 54 -18.56 -3.95 -2.99
CA GLU A 54 -17.59 -4.57 -2.08
C GLU A 54 -16.53 -3.58 -1.59
N ILE A 55 -16.12 -2.64 -2.46
CA ILE A 55 -15.25 -1.53 -2.06
C ILE A 55 -15.96 -0.64 -1.03
N GLU A 56 -17.24 -0.37 -1.20
CA GLU A 56 -18.03 0.37 -0.22
C GLU A 56 -18.24 -0.43 1.07
N LEU A 57 -18.46 -1.73 1.00
CA LEU A 57 -18.60 -2.61 2.17
C LEU A 57 -17.28 -2.68 2.95
N ALA A 58 -16.16 -2.87 2.26
CA ALA A 58 -14.83 -2.84 2.87
C ALA A 58 -14.52 -1.46 3.49
N ASN A 59 -15.06 -0.39 2.93
CA ASN A 59 -14.94 0.96 3.48
C ASN A 59 -15.88 1.22 4.68
N ARG A 60 -16.99 0.47 4.82
CA ARG A 60 -17.96 0.60 5.92
C ARG A 60 -17.62 -0.25 7.14
N GLY A 61 -16.96 -1.35 6.95
CA GLY A 61 -16.73 -2.34 8.00
C GLY A 61 -15.32 -2.40 8.53
N GLY A 62 -15.17 -2.09 9.80
CA GLY A 62 -14.24 -2.67 10.75
C GLY A 62 -12.75 -2.67 10.38
N SER A 63 -11.95 -2.38 11.39
CA SER A 63 -10.50 -2.59 11.40
C SER A 63 -10.14 -4.04 11.06
N THR A 64 -10.03 -4.37 9.80
CA THR A 64 -9.30 -5.55 9.37
C THR A 64 -7.86 -5.14 9.20
N HIS A 65 -7.02 -5.53 10.15
CA HIS A 65 -5.58 -5.51 9.99
C HIS A 65 -5.24 -6.44 8.80
N VAL A 66 -5.12 -5.82 7.62
CA VAL A 66 -4.73 -6.57 6.43
C VAL A 66 -3.22 -6.73 6.47
N PRO A 67 -2.68 -7.95 6.52
CA PRO A 67 -1.24 -8.16 6.56
C PRO A 67 -0.57 -7.54 5.33
N PRO A 68 0.69 -7.07 5.44
CA PRO A 68 1.41 -6.39 4.36
C PRO A 68 1.40 -7.15 3.03
N ASN A 69 1.43 -8.47 3.07
CA ASN A 69 1.40 -9.32 1.89
C ASN A 69 0.10 -9.21 1.09
N GLN A 70 -1.05 -8.98 1.76
CA GLN A 70 -2.33 -8.79 1.10
C GLN A 70 -2.54 -7.34 0.63
N LEU A 71 -1.84 -6.37 1.25
CA LEU A 71 -1.86 -4.98 0.81
C LEU A 71 -1.20 -4.80 -0.57
N ALA A 72 -0.24 -5.65 -0.92
CA ALA A 72 0.43 -5.61 -2.22
C ALA A 72 -0.46 -6.12 -3.38
N HIS A 73 -1.51 -6.88 -3.08
CA HIS A 73 -2.45 -7.40 -4.07
C HIS A 73 -3.64 -6.43 -4.23
N GLY A 74 -3.97 -6.10 -5.45
CA GLY A 74 -5.09 -5.23 -5.78
C GLY A 74 -4.85 -4.42 -7.05
N PRO A 75 -5.87 -3.71 -7.55
CA PRO A 75 -5.73 -2.87 -8.73
C PRO A 75 -4.70 -1.77 -8.45
N TRP A 76 -3.66 -1.73 -9.25
CA TRP A 76 -2.62 -0.71 -9.16
C TRP A 76 -2.96 0.43 -10.11
N GLY A 77 -3.29 1.58 -9.56
CA GLY A 77 -3.50 2.82 -10.32
C GLY A 77 -2.21 3.63 -10.42
N GLU A 78 -1.94 4.20 -11.59
CA GLU A 78 -0.79 5.07 -11.84
C GLU A 78 -1.25 6.43 -12.33
N LEU A 79 -0.63 7.48 -11.83
CA LEU A 79 -0.89 8.86 -12.20
C LEU A 79 0.40 9.53 -12.65
N LEU A 80 0.45 9.95 -13.90
CA LEU A 80 1.52 10.81 -14.41
C LEU A 80 1.32 12.24 -13.87
N VAL A 81 2.23 12.68 -13.01
CA VAL A 81 2.18 14.02 -12.40
C VAL A 81 2.70 15.07 -13.36
N ARG A 82 3.87 14.80 -13.94
CA ARG A 82 4.55 15.76 -14.80
C ARG A 82 5.65 15.10 -15.63
N THR A 83 5.80 15.59 -16.88
CA THR A 83 6.96 15.31 -17.74
C THR A 83 7.68 16.61 -18.01
N ASP A 84 8.96 16.68 -17.66
CA ASP A 84 9.82 17.84 -17.86
C ASP A 84 10.84 17.54 -18.96
N ARG A 85 10.96 18.43 -19.94
CA ARG A 85 12.08 18.44 -20.91
C ARG A 85 13.31 19.06 -20.26
N VAL A 86 14.43 18.36 -20.26
CA VAL A 86 15.71 18.80 -19.70
C VAL A 86 16.74 18.84 -20.79
N VAL A 87 17.36 20.00 -21.01
CA VAL A 87 18.36 20.20 -22.00
C VAL A 87 19.74 20.39 -21.34
N LYS A 88 20.74 19.67 -21.82
CA LYS A 88 22.14 19.85 -21.44
C LYS A 88 22.93 20.36 -22.64
N MET A 89 23.81 21.33 -22.40
CA MET A 89 24.75 21.77 -23.42
C MET A 89 25.98 20.88 -23.40
N TRP A 90 26.42 20.45 -24.56
CA TRP A 90 27.60 19.64 -24.78
C TRP A 90 28.45 20.29 -25.86
N ARG A 91 29.70 19.85 -26.06
CA ARG A 91 30.60 20.41 -27.08
C ARG A 91 30.01 20.37 -28.51
N GLY A 92 29.21 19.34 -28.83
CA GLY A 92 28.57 19.14 -30.13
C GLY A 92 27.17 19.73 -30.26
N GLY A 93 26.62 20.41 -29.21
CA GLY A 93 25.28 21.00 -29.28
C GLY A 93 24.42 20.74 -28.05
N ARG A 94 23.11 20.72 -28.26
CA ARG A 94 22.10 20.50 -27.19
C ARG A 94 21.71 19.05 -27.15
N ILE A 95 21.83 18.41 -25.96
CA ILE A 95 21.31 17.08 -25.72
C ILE A 95 20.04 17.24 -24.91
N GLU A 96 18.94 16.76 -25.47
CA GLU A 96 17.63 16.79 -24.85
C GLU A 96 17.35 15.46 -24.16
N SER A 97 16.65 15.50 -23.03
CA SER A 97 16.16 14.34 -22.31
C SER A 97 14.87 14.70 -21.60
N TYR A 98 14.00 13.70 -21.38
CA TYR A 98 12.75 13.88 -20.68
C TYR A 98 12.83 13.22 -19.31
N ARG A 99 12.20 13.85 -18.33
CA ARG A 99 12.09 13.35 -16.97
C ARG A 99 10.62 13.30 -16.60
N ALA A 100 10.11 12.09 -16.33
CA ALA A 100 8.75 11.86 -15.89
C ALA A 100 8.70 11.61 -14.38
N LEU A 101 7.66 12.09 -13.71
CA LEU A 101 7.31 11.81 -12.33
C LEU A 101 5.95 11.11 -12.30
N VAL A 102 5.93 9.89 -11.81
CA VAL A 102 4.72 9.05 -11.69
C VAL A 102 4.49 8.70 -10.22
N ILE A 103 3.22 8.66 -9.83
CA ILE A 103 2.75 8.18 -8.54
C ILE A 103 1.87 6.97 -8.79
N GLY A 104 2.00 5.94 -7.96
CA GLY A 104 1.14 4.76 -8.02
C GLY A 104 0.55 4.41 -6.66
N GLY A 105 -0.56 3.68 -6.67
CA GLY A 105 -1.16 3.16 -5.45
C GLY A 105 -2.27 2.15 -5.73
N ASN A 106 -2.63 1.39 -4.71
CA ASN A 106 -3.62 0.30 -4.79
C ASN A 106 -4.92 0.59 -4.04
N LEU A 107 -5.15 1.81 -3.59
CA LEU A 107 -6.30 2.25 -2.78
C LEU A 107 -6.43 1.53 -1.42
N ARG A 108 -5.47 0.70 -1.04
CA ARG A 108 -5.50 -0.13 0.18
C ARG A 108 -4.36 0.13 1.16
N GLY A 109 -3.77 1.32 1.12
CA GLY A 109 -2.65 1.70 2.00
C GLY A 109 -1.28 1.44 1.39
N CYS A 110 -1.22 0.97 0.14
CA CYS A 110 0.02 0.78 -0.58
C CYS A 110 0.15 1.86 -1.64
N GLY A 111 1.30 2.49 -1.70
CA GLY A 111 1.57 3.49 -2.72
C GLY A 111 3.05 3.68 -2.95
N GLY A 112 3.40 4.29 -4.07
CA GLY A 112 4.78 4.52 -4.43
C GLY A 112 4.95 5.70 -5.38
N PHE A 113 6.17 6.11 -5.60
CA PHE A 113 6.49 7.08 -6.63
C PHE A 113 7.75 6.69 -7.38
N GLY A 114 7.79 7.04 -8.65
CA GLY A 114 8.92 6.79 -9.52
C GLY A 114 9.33 8.02 -10.33
N ILE A 115 10.60 8.10 -10.64
CA ILE A 115 11.16 9.11 -11.52
C ILE A 115 11.89 8.36 -12.63
N GLY A 116 11.45 8.55 -13.86
CA GLY A 116 12.10 8.03 -15.06
C GLY A 116 12.82 9.13 -15.81
N LYS A 117 13.88 8.78 -16.51
CA LYS A 117 14.60 9.67 -17.40
C LYS A 117 15.00 8.89 -18.65
N ALA A 118 14.64 9.43 -19.83
CA ALA A 118 14.99 8.87 -21.12
C ALA A 118 15.17 9.98 -22.17
N PHE A 119 15.54 9.59 -23.38
CA PHE A 119 15.60 10.50 -24.53
C PHE A 119 14.21 10.76 -25.08
N GLU A 120 13.30 9.81 -24.98
CA GLU A 120 11.90 9.92 -25.39
C GLU A 120 10.98 10.08 -24.18
N PRO A 121 9.88 10.84 -24.32
CA PRO A 121 8.95 11.08 -23.23
C PRO A 121 8.22 9.81 -22.80
N GLU A 122 7.86 8.92 -23.74
CA GLU A 122 7.16 7.66 -23.49
C GLU A 122 8.02 6.70 -22.67
N ASP A 123 9.27 6.49 -23.08
CA ASP A 123 10.24 5.68 -22.33
C ASP A 123 10.47 6.22 -20.92
N ALA A 124 10.54 7.56 -20.78
CA ALA A 124 10.70 8.17 -19.46
C ALA A 124 9.51 7.87 -18.54
N VAL A 125 8.29 7.85 -19.07
CA VAL A 125 7.09 7.49 -18.32
C VAL A 125 7.12 6.00 -17.96
N GLU A 126 7.44 5.12 -18.90
CA GLU A 126 7.51 3.67 -18.62
C GLU A 126 8.54 3.34 -17.52
N ILE A 127 9.73 3.93 -17.60
CA ILE A 127 10.75 3.78 -16.56
C ILE A 127 10.23 4.31 -15.21
N ALA A 128 9.52 5.45 -15.21
CA ALA A 128 8.95 6.02 -14.00
C ALA A 128 7.88 5.10 -13.38
N CYS A 129 6.99 4.50 -14.18
CA CYS A 129 5.99 3.51 -13.74
C CYS A 129 6.67 2.28 -13.10
N ARG A 130 7.68 1.73 -13.78
CA ARG A 130 8.47 0.60 -13.26
C ARG A 130 9.14 0.94 -11.93
N MET A 131 9.69 2.15 -11.80
CA MET A 131 10.30 2.63 -10.55
C MET A 131 9.26 2.88 -9.44
N ALA A 132 8.05 3.34 -9.78
CA ALA A 132 6.96 3.52 -8.81
C ALA A 132 6.52 2.17 -8.20
N ARG A 133 6.41 1.12 -9.03
CA ARG A 133 6.12 -0.24 -8.58
C ARG A 133 7.24 -0.87 -7.76
N ARG A 134 8.48 -0.47 -7.98
CA ARG A 134 9.64 -0.94 -7.21
C ARG A 134 9.76 -0.23 -5.85
N ASN A 135 9.41 1.05 -5.78
CA ASN A 135 9.50 1.88 -4.57
C ASN A 135 8.15 1.95 -3.87
N ILE A 136 7.69 0.84 -3.31
CA ILE A 136 6.40 0.74 -2.63
C ILE A 136 6.56 1.08 -1.14
N PHE A 137 5.62 1.86 -0.63
CA PHE A 137 5.48 2.22 0.77
C PHE A 137 4.14 1.70 1.29
N PHE A 138 4.15 1.13 2.49
CA PHE A 138 2.96 0.66 3.17
C PHE A 138 2.61 1.62 4.29
N VAL A 139 1.34 1.97 4.40
CA VAL A 139 0.82 2.87 5.41
C VAL A 139 -0.49 2.31 5.95
N ASP A 140 -0.52 2.06 7.25
CA ASP A 140 -1.75 1.70 7.93
C ASP A 140 -2.74 2.86 7.89
N ARG A 141 -4.02 2.55 7.78
CA ARG A 141 -5.08 3.55 7.69
C ARG A 141 -6.01 3.42 8.89
N TYR A 142 -6.22 4.52 9.58
CA TYR A 142 -7.21 4.54 10.65
C TYR A 142 -8.62 4.39 10.07
N ARG A 143 -9.35 3.36 10.52
CA ARG A 143 -10.68 2.98 10.01
C ARG A 143 -10.74 2.88 8.48
N ASN A 144 -9.67 2.44 7.83
CA ASN A 144 -9.52 2.34 6.37
C ASN A 144 -9.74 3.65 5.57
N ARG A 145 -9.81 4.81 6.22
CA ARG A 145 -10.12 6.09 5.57
C ARG A 145 -9.22 7.24 5.94
N SER A 146 -8.64 7.22 7.14
CA SER A 146 -7.98 8.39 7.71
C SER A 146 -6.59 8.07 8.24
N ILE A 147 -5.95 9.08 8.79
CA ILE A 147 -4.70 9.00 9.53
C ILE A 147 -5.01 9.08 11.03
N THR A 148 -4.15 8.49 11.89
CA THR A 148 -4.35 8.47 13.36
C THR A 148 -4.06 9.81 14.01
N ARG A 149 -3.05 10.54 13.52
CA ARG A 149 -2.57 11.80 14.08
C ARG A 149 -2.15 12.78 13.00
N ASP A 150 -1.91 14.02 13.39
CA ASP A 150 -1.32 15.02 12.51
C ASP A 150 0.13 14.64 12.18
N LEU A 151 0.48 14.65 10.90
CA LEU A 151 1.78 14.27 10.37
C LEU A 151 2.44 15.46 9.68
N VAL A 152 3.76 15.55 9.77
CA VAL A 152 4.55 16.57 9.12
C VAL A 152 5.69 15.95 8.34
N GLY A 153 5.70 16.15 7.04
CA GLY A 153 6.81 15.73 6.17
C GLY A 153 7.60 16.92 5.65
N ARG A 154 8.91 16.79 5.61
CA ARG A 154 9.81 17.82 5.09
C ARG A 154 10.71 17.26 4.00
N GLN A 155 10.81 18.01 2.89
CA GLN A 155 11.75 17.73 1.82
C GLN A 155 12.28 19.04 1.27
N ASN A 156 13.59 19.29 1.45
CA ASN A 156 14.19 20.57 1.14
C ASN A 156 13.40 21.72 1.82
N SER A 157 13.06 22.76 1.10
CA SER A 157 12.22 23.89 1.58
C SER A 157 10.71 23.61 1.55
N CYS A 158 10.26 22.40 1.22
CA CYS A 158 8.85 22.04 1.23
C CYS A 158 8.47 21.38 2.57
N LYS A 159 7.40 21.85 3.19
CA LYS A 159 6.79 21.25 4.38
C LYS A 159 5.35 20.88 4.03
N VAL A 160 4.98 19.62 4.22
CA VAL A 160 3.62 19.13 4.04
C VAL A 160 3.05 18.75 5.39
N TYR A 161 1.92 19.33 5.71
CA TYR A 161 1.13 19.01 6.91
C TYR A 161 -0.06 18.18 6.47
N LEU A 162 -0.19 16.99 7.04
CA LEU A 162 -1.36 16.13 6.90
C LEU A 162 -2.10 16.13 8.23
N ARG A 163 -3.36 16.51 8.22
CA ARG A 163 -4.22 16.57 9.40
C ARG A 163 -5.44 15.69 9.22
N THR A 164 -5.92 15.14 10.30
CA THR A 164 -7.17 14.38 10.31
C THR A 164 -8.35 15.27 9.94
N SER A 165 -9.31 14.72 9.21
CA SER A 165 -10.55 15.41 8.84
C SER A 165 -11.68 14.39 8.71
N ASN A 166 -12.90 14.80 9.02
CA ASN A 166 -14.09 14.00 8.80
C ASN A 166 -14.82 14.36 7.49
N ASN A 167 -14.42 15.45 6.84
CA ASN A 167 -15.13 16.04 5.70
C ASN A 167 -14.41 15.79 4.36
N GLY A 168 -13.81 14.64 4.17
CA GLY A 168 -13.13 14.27 2.95
C GLY A 168 -11.73 14.88 2.81
N LEU A 169 -11.17 14.77 1.61
CA LEU A 169 -9.83 15.28 1.26
C LEU A 169 -9.92 16.76 0.86
N ARG A 170 -9.05 17.58 1.45
CA ARG A 170 -8.95 19.00 1.13
C ARG A 170 -7.49 19.48 1.12
N GLY A 171 -7.19 20.44 0.28
CA GLY A 171 -5.91 21.16 0.29
C GLY A 171 -5.10 21.05 -0.98
N ASN A 172 -3.81 20.73 -0.87
CA ASN A 172 -2.94 20.66 -2.04
C ASN A 172 -3.37 19.52 -2.98
N PRO A 173 -3.68 19.79 -4.28
CA PRO A 173 -4.24 18.81 -5.18
C PRO A 173 -3.33 17.59 -5.37
N LEU A 174 -2.02 17.79 -5.51
CA LEU A 174 -1.08 16.70 -5.68
C LEU A 174 -0.98 15.79 -4.45
N ALA A 175 -0.95 16.38 -3.25
CA ALA A 175 -0.95 15.59 -2.02
C ALA A 175 -2.30 14.84 -1.83
N CYS A 176 -3.43 15.46 -2.22
CA CYS A 176 -4.73 14.79 -2.21
C CYS A 176 -4.77 13.60 -3.17
N GLU A 177 -4.20 13.71 -4.38
CA GLU A 177 -4.13 12.59 -5.32
C GLU A 177 -3.28 11.43 -4.78
N ILE A 178 -2.15 11.73 -4.12
CA ILE A 178 -1.36 10.69 -3.44
C ILE A 178 -2.20 9.96 -2.39
N LEU A 179 -2.91 10.71 -1.54
CA LEU A 179 -3.74 10.12 -0.49
C LEU A 179 -4.91 9.31 -1.06
N LYS A 180 -5.54 9.76 -2.16
CA LYS A 180 -6.56 8.98 -2.87
C LYS A 180 -6.01 7.65 -3.36
N LEU A 181 -4.85 7.66 -4.04
CA LEU A 181 -4.19 6.45 -4.54
C LEU A 181 -3.80 5.50 -3.40
N MET A 182 -3.57 6.00 -2.20
CA MET A 182 -3.33 5.19 -1.00
C MET A 182 -4.63 4.78 -0.27
N GLY A 183 -5.80 5.23 -0.75
CA GLY A 183 -7.08 4.94 -0.14
C GLY A 183 -7.37 5.70 1.16
N ILE A 184 -6.70 6.84 1.39
CA ILE A 184 -6.99 7.76 2.47
C ILE A 184 -7.97 8.80 1.93
N THR A 185 -9.21 8.80 2.42
CA THR A 185 -10.27 9.68 1.93
C THR A 185 -10.53 10.87 2.84
N ASN A 186 -10.09 10.81 4.10
CA ASN A 186 -10.40 11.79 5.12
C ASN A 186 -9.13 12.42 5.69
N ALA A 187 -8.64 13.48 5.04
CA ALA A 187 -7.48 14.25 5.51
C ALA A 187 -7.45 15.66 4.93
N VAL A 188 -6.77 16.56 5.60
CA VAL A 188 -6.45 17.90 5.11
C VAL A 188 -4.95 17.99 4.84
N CYS A 189 -4.59 18.38 3.62
CA CYS A 189 -3.20 18.48 3.16
C CYS A 189 -2.82 19.93 2.90
N LYS A 190 -1.83 20.45 3.62
CA LYS A 190 -1.29 21.79 3.38
C LYS A 190 0.19 21.73 3.05
N ALA A 191 0.58 22.28 1.90
CA ALA A 191 1.98 22.42 1.51
C ALA A 191 2.44 23.87 1.73
N HIS A 192 3.54 24.03 2.45
CA HIS A 192 4.17 25.31 2.76
C HIS A 192 5.59 25.36 2.21
N GLY A 193 6.05 26.55 1.84
CA GLY A 193 7.37 26.77 1.24
C GLY A 193 7.38 26.43 -0.25
N SER A 194 8.39 25.67 -0.70
CA SER A 194 8.49 25.26 -2.09
C SER A 194 7.35 24.33 -2.50
N ARG A 195 6.64 24.66 -3.57
CA ARG A 195 5.53 23.86 -4.13
C ARG A 195 5.95 23.05 -5.35
N SER A 196 7.25 22.79 -5.54
CA SER A 196 7.73 21.91 -6.60
C SER A 196 7.11 20.53 -6.47
N HIS A 197 6.56 20.00 -7.57
CA HIS A 197 5.85 18.70 -7.59
C HIS A 197 6.67 17.57 -6.96
N LEU A 198 7.95 17.48 -7.32
CA LEU A 198 8.87 16.46 -6.78
C LEU A 198 9.06 16.58 -5.26
N ASN A 199 9.20 17.82 -4.75
CA ASN A 199 9.38 18.04 -3.32
C ASN A 199 8.11 17.76 -2.55
N VAL A 200 6.94 18.12 -3.08
CA VAL A 200 5.63 17.83 -2.47
C VAL A 200 5.42 16.32 -2.39
N VAL A 201 5.64 15.57 -3.49
CA VAL A 201 5.52 14.11 -3.50
C VAL A 201 6.40 13.48 -2.43
N ARG A 202 7.68 13.78 -2.44
CA ARG A 202 8.63 13.23 -1.45
C ARG A 202 8.29 13.63 -0.01
N ALA A 203 7.86 14.87 0.22
CA ALA A 203 7.46 15.33 1.55
C ALA A 203 6.20 14.61 2.05
N THR A 204 5.23 14.37 1.15
CA THR A 204 3.99 13.63 1.48
C THR A 204 4.29 12.18 1.86
N PHE A 205 5.09 11.46 1.06
CA PHE A 205 5.50 10.09 1.41
C PHE A 205 6.32 10.05 2.70
N LYS A 206 7.22 11.02 2.94
CA LYS A 206 7.93 11.12 4.22
C LYS A 206 7.00 11.34 5.40
N ALA A 207 5.95 12.16 5.25
CA ALA A 207 4.93 12.33 6.28
C ALA A 207 4.20 11.01 6.56
N LEU A 208 3.78 10.30 5.51
CA LEU A 208 3.06 9.04 5.62
C LEU A 208 3.91 7.93 6.28
N LEU A 209 5.21 7.89 6.02
CA LEU A 209 6.14 6.95 6.69
C LEU A 209 6.28 7.20 8.20
N THR A 210 5.94 8.38 8.70
CA THR A 210 5.90 8.67 10.15
C THR A 210 4.56 8.33 10.78
N HIS A 211 3.62 7.80 9.99
CA HIS A 211 2.33 7.36 10.50
C HIS A 211 2.50 6.08 11.33
N GLU A 212 1.83 6.04 12.47
CA GLU A 212 1.80 4.91 13.39
C GLU A 212 0.36 4.47 13.61
N SER A 213 0.13 3.17 13.66
CA SER A 213 -1.19 2.62 14.00
C SER A 213 -1.49 2.86 15.49
N LEU A 214 -2.76 2.79 15.87
CA LEU A 214 -3.12 2.90 17.29
C LEU A 214 -2.54 1.74 18.11
N GLU A 215 -2.46 0.55 17.51
CA GLU A 215 -1.88 -0.64 18.13
C GLU A 215 -0.39 -0.46 18.42
N GLU A 216 0.36 0.09 17.46
CA GLU A 216 1.78 0.43 17.67
C GLU A 216 1.98 1.49 18.76
N ILE A 217 1.11 2.50 18.81
CA ILE A 217 1.15 3.53 19.85
C ILE A 217 0.85 2.93 21.22
N ALA A 218 -0.16 2.05 21.30
CA ALA A 218 -0.53 1.36 22.54
C ALA A 218 0.60 0.45 23.01
N LEU A 219 1.20 -0.32 22.09
CA LEU A 219 2.34 -1.18 22.39
C LEU A 219 3.54 -0.40 22.91
N LYS A 220 3.87 0.73 22.27
CA LYS A 220 4.96 1.62 22.73
C LYS A 220 4.71 2.21 24.13
N ARG A 221 3.46 2.39 24.49
CA ARG A 221 3.04 2.92 25.81
C ARG A 221 2.82 1.83 26.87
N GLY A 222 2.81 0.55 26.47
CA GLY A 222 2.51 -0.57 27.35
C GLY A 222 1.05 -0.61 27.81
N VAL A 223 0.13 -0.01 27.06
CA VAL A 223 -1.32 0.06 27.38
C VAL A 223 -2.08 -0.82 26.40
N ARG A 224 -3.08 -1.54 26.88
CA ARG A 224 -4.03 -2.27 26.02
C ARG A 224 -5.02 -1.27 25.40
N LEU A 225 -5.37 -1.49 24.13
CA LEU A 225 -6.45 -0.81 23.42
C LEU A 225 -7.79 -1.41 23.79
#